data_14d92219a225e2485f857aa25e0e93a7
#
_entry.id   14d92219a225e2485f857aa25e0e93a7
#
_cell.length_a   1.000
_cell.length_b   1.000
_cell.length_c   1.000
_cell.angle_alpha   90.00
_cell.angle_beta   90.00
_cell.angle_gamma   90.00
#
_symmetry.space_group_name_H-M   'P 1'
#
loop_
_entity.id
_entity.type
_entity.pdbx_description
1 polymer ?
#
loop_
_entity_poly.entity_id
_entity_poly.type
_entity_poly.pdbx_seq_one_letter_code
_entity_poly.pdbx_strand_id
1 'polypeptide(L)'
;MNRSKSLLQNKNPKFSTALFSLQGLLTWLGLALLRVVSLLPYGILMRLGNATGNLIYKVSPHRKEISRINIQRCLHLEKKELDKLVKLNFQAVGRGIFEMAIAWWGSDKKVKKLKIQFINKHLLENPTTGVLVLIKHSTHLELDLRLLSQFFDLSGMYKLQTNEVINYVMIKARNNYIKGSLTNKEAIKAIRWIKSGEIFLYAADQDYGSKVSKMIPFFNHDAATVTFPAFLSGKNIKVVVADISKIENVYEIELQELENQEDEERFLSNMNNLYEEFIRKEPEGYLWMHRRFKSGIGESLYPKWSSREKRREKRRENRD
;
A
#
# COMPACT_ATOMS: atom_id res chain seq x y z
N MET A 1 11.96 29.79 11.10
CA MET A 1 11.75 29.75 9.64
C MET A 1 10.29 29.36 9.37
N ASN A 2 9.48 30.32 8.95
CA ASN A 2 8.02 30.13 8.74
C ASN A 2 7.79 29.19 7.53
N ARG A 3 7.54 27.90 7.76
CA ARG A 3 7.03 27.01 6.70
C ARG A 3 5.61 27.46 6.36
N SER A 4 5.39 27.77 5.10
CA SER A 4 4.09 28.21 4.60
C SER A 4 3.00 27.17 4.90
N LYS A 5 2.13 27.51 5.82
CA LYS A 5 0.98 26.72 6.27
C LYS A 5 -0.16 26.70 5.26
N SER A 6 0.00 26.72 3.95
CA SER A 6 -1.18 27.14 3.19
C SER A 6 -1.62 26.31 1.98
N LEU A 7 -0.91 25.26 1.56
CA LEU A 7 -1.32 24.56 0.34
C LEU A 7 -2.00 23.20 0.55
N LEU A 8 -1.80 22.59 1.71
CA LEU A 8 -2.31 21.26 2.01
C LEU A 8 -3.54 21.34 2.92
N GLN A 9 -4.71 21.48 2.33
CA GLN A 9 -5.95 21.29 3.07
C GLN A 9 -6.22 19.79 3.19
N ASN A 10 -6.05 19.25 4.39
CA ASN A 10 -6.59 17.95 4.74
C ASN A 10 -8.10 17.97 4.50
N LYS A 11 -8.58 17.18 3.55
CA LYS A 11 -10.03 17.03 3.35
C LYS A 11 -10.59 16.31 4.56
N ASN A 12 -11.41 16.98 5.36
CA ASN A 12 -12.21 16.28 6.34
C ASN A 12 -13.17 15.33 5.61
N PRO A 13 -13.21 14.06 6.00
CA PRO A 13 -14.15 13.12 5.38
C PRO A 13 -15.58 13.61 5.62
N LYS A 14 -16.38 13.65 4.54
CA LYS A 14 -17.77 14.10 4.63
C LYS A 14 -18.58 13.11 5.47
N PHE A 15 -19.30 13.65 6.43
CA PHE A 15 -20.29 12.88 7.16
C PHE A 15 -21.55 12.73 6.28
N SER A 16 -21.98 11.52 6.00
CA SER A 16 -23.15 11.23 5.18
C SER A 16 -24.08 10.22 5.86
N THR A 17 -25.36 10.23 5.52
CA THR A 17 -26.34 9.27 6.03
C THR A 17 -26.01 7.82 5.63
N ALA A 18 -25.26 7.62 4.54
CA ALA A 18 -24.80 6.29 4.11
C ALA A 18 -23.89 5.60 5.14
N LEU A 19 -23.25 6.36 6.03
CA LEU A 19 -22.46 5.82 7.16
C LEU A 19 -23.33 5.03 8.16
N PHE A 20 -24.64 5.27 8.19
CA PHE A 20 -25.61 4.61 9.09
C PHE A 20 -26.46 3.54 8.41
N SER A 21 -26.13 3.15 7.17
CA SER A 21 -26.72 1.95 6.57
C SER A 21 -26.44 0.71 7.43
N LEU A 22 -27.26 -0.34 7.29
CA LEU A 22 -27.03 -1.60 8.02
C LEU A 22 -25.57 -2.11 7.83
N GLN A 23 -25.06 -2.05 6.61
CA GLN A 23 -23.66 -2.38 6.33
C GLN A 23 -22.69 -1.42 7.05
N GLY A 24 -23.02 -0.14 7.11
CA GLY A 24 -22.27 0.89 7.83
C GLY A 24 -22.21 0.60 9.33
N LEU A 25 -23.36 0.30 9.96
CA LEU A 25 -23.45 -0.02 11.40
C LEU A 25 -22.61 -1.25 11.76
N LEU A 26 -22.70 -2.32 10.97
CA LEU A 26 -21.87 -3.52 11.15
C LEU A 26 -20.37 -3.21 11.01
N THR A 27 -20.02 -2.31 10.08
CA THR A 27 -18.62 -1.86 9.92
C THR A 27 -18.17 -1.04 11.11
N TRP A 28 -19.01 -0.13 11.63
CA TRP A 28 -18.71 0.63 12.85
C TRP A 28 -18.45 -0.28 14.04
N LEU A 29 -19.30 -1.29 14.24
CA LEU A 29 -19.13 -2.26 15.32
C LEU A 29 -17.79 -3.01 15.20
N GLY A 30 -17.47 -3.49 14.00
CA GLY A 30 -16.19 -4.17 13.73
C GLY A 30 -14.98 -3.29 13.97
N LEU A 31 -15.04 -2.01 13.53
CA LEU A 31 -13.96 -1.05 13.75
C LEU A 31 -13.84 -0.63 15.23
N ALA A 32 -14.96 -0.50 15.95
CA ALA A 32 -14.94 -0.22 17.39
C ALA A 32 -14.27 -1.36 18.16
N LEU A 33 -14.64 -2.61 17.86
CA LEU A 33 -13.99 -3.79 18.44
C LEU A 33 -12.50 -3.82 18.12
N LEU A 34 -12.14 -3.60 16.85
CA LEU A 34 -10.73 -3.57 16.41
C LEU A 34 -9.94 -2.46 17.14
N ARG A 35 -10.55 -1.30 17.35
CA ARG A 35 -9.95 -0.20 18.13
C ARG A 35 -9.69 -0.61 19.58
N VAL A 36 -10.63 -1.26 20.24
CA VAL A 36 -10.45 -1.75 21.62
C VAL A 36 -9.33 -2.79 21.65
N VAL A 37 -9.36 -3.77 20.75
CA VAL A 37 -8.34 -4.81 20.64
C VAL A 37 -6.96 -4.19 20.36
N SER A 38 -6.87 -3.11 19.61
CA SER A 38 -5.60 -2.43 19.32
C SER A 38 -4.87 -1.89 20.56
N LEU A 39 -5.52 -1.80 21.72
CA LEU A 39 -4.89 -1.42 22.99
C LEU A 39 -3.97 -2.52 23.55
N LEU A 40 -4.17 -3.77 23.17
CA LEU A 40 -3.37 -4.89 23.62
C LEU A 40 -1.88 -4.75 23.26
N PRO A 41 -0.98 -5.43 23.99
CA PRO A 41 0.44 -5.49 23.66
C PRO A 41 0.69 -5.99 22.23
N TYR A 42 1.73 -5.48 21.57
CA TYR A 42 2.04 -5.78 20.16
C TYR A 42 2.16 -7.30 19.91
N GLY A 43 2.84 -8.05 20.76
CA GLY A 43 3.01 -9.50 20.60
C GLY A 43 1.69 -10.29 20.63
N ILE A 44 0.70 -9.82 21.43
CA ILE A 44 -0.64 -10.43 21.45
C ILE A 44 -1.36 -10.13 20.15
N LEU A 45 -1.28 -8.89 19.66
CA LEU A 45 -1.88 -8.48 18.38
C LEU A 45 -1.33 -9.31 17.21
N MET A 46 -0.04 -9.59 17.19
CA MET A 46 0.58 -10.43 16.14
C MET A 46 0.10 -11.89 16.22
N ARG A 47 -0.09 -12.45 17.40
CA ARG A 47 -0.67 -13.81 17.56
C ARG A 47 -2.14 -13.85 17.08
N LEU A 48 -2.94 -12.86 17.47
CA LEU A 48 -4.31 -12.72 16.98
C LEU A 48 -4.32 -12.53 15.46
N GLY A 49 -3.39 -11.75 14.91
CA GLY A 49 -3.20 -11.57 13.48
C GLY A 49 -2.93 -12.89 12.75
N ASN A 50 -2.03 -13.72 13.26
CA ASN A 50 -1.76 -15.03 12.68
C ASN A 50 -3.00 -15.93 12.70
N ALA A 51 -3.75 -15.94 13.81
CA ALA A 51 -5.01 -16.70 13.92
C ALA A 51 -6.07 -16.20 12.92
N THR A 52 -6.23 -14.87 12.81
CA THR A 52 -7.11 -14.22 11.83
C THR A 52 -6.69 -14.56 10.40
N GLY A 53 -5.40 -14.51 10.09
CA GLY A 53 -4.86 -14.88 8.78
C GLY A 53 -5.14 -16.35 8.44
N ASN A 54 -4.96 -17.27 9.39
CA ASN A 54 -5.30 -18.68 9.21
C ASN A 54 -6.79 -18.89 8.96
N LEU A 55 -7.68 -18.11 9.61
CA LEU A 55 -9.10 -18.15 9.33
C LEU A 55 -9.40 -17.64 7.92
N ILE A 56 -8.85 -16.48 7.53
CA ILE A 56 -9.03 -15.92 6.18
C ILE A 56 -8.52 -16.90 5.11
N TYR A 57 -7.40 -17.57 5.33
CA TYR A 57 -6.86 -18.60 4.44
C TYR A 57 -7.86 -19.74 4.20
N LYS A 58 -8.58 -20.17 5.24
CA LYS A 58 -9.61 -21.23 5.14
C LYS A 58 -10.88 -20.77 4.42
N VAL A 59 -11.36 -19.56 4.72
CA VAL A 59 -12.67 -19.08 4.23
C VAL A 59 -12.60 -18.29 2.93
N SER A 60 -11.41 -18.05 2.39
CA SER A 60 -11.22 -17.24 1.16
C SER A 60 -10.49 -18.01 0.05
N PRO A 61 -11.05 -19.14 -0.46
CA PRO A 61 -10.36 -19.98 -1.45
C PRO A 61 -10.02 -19.22 -2.73
N HIS A 62 -10.86 -18.29 -3.15
CA HIS A 62 -10.61 -17.45 -4.32
C HIS A 62 -9.37 -16.55 -4.18
N ARG A 63 -9.23 -15.84 -3.04
CA ARG A 63 -8.05 -15.01 -2.78
C ARG A 63 -6.79 -15.86 -2.58
N LYS A 64 -6.93 -17.03 -1.98
CA LYS A 64 -5.84 -17.99 -1.84
C LYS A 64 -5.31 -18.42 -3.22
N GLU A 65 -6.20 -18.73 -4.16
CA GLU A 65 -5.78 -19.13 -5.50
C GLU A 65 -5.10 -17.99 -6.26
N ILE A 66 -5.60 -16.74 -6.16
CA ILE A 66 -4.90 -15.58 -6.75
C ILE A 66 -3.49 -15.44 -6.18
N SER A 67 -3.33 -15.50 -4.85
CA SER A 67 -2.02 -15.42 -4.21
C SER A 67 -1.10 -16.55 -4.66
N ARG A 68 -1.63 -17.78 -4.75
CA ARG A 68 -0.89 -18.96 -5.20
C ARG A 68 -0.37 -18.80 -6.63
N ILE A 69 -1.22 -18.34 -7.55
CA ILE A 69 -0.86 -18.10 -8.96
C ILE A 69 0.25 -17.04 -9.03
N ASN A 70 0.10 -15.90 -8.33
CA ASN A 70 1.08 -14.83 -8.36
C ASN A 70 2.43 -15.27 -7.77
N ILE A 71 2.43 -15.90 -6.60
CA ILE A 71 3.65 -16.38 -5.94
C ILE A 71 4.36 -17.42 -6.80
N GLN A 72 3.63 -18.42 -7.34
CA GLN A 72 4.22 -19.44 -8.20
C GLN A 72 4.85 -18.82 -9.44
N ARG A 73 4.16 -17.85 -10.06
CA ARG A 73 4.63 -17.19 -11.25
C ARG A 73 5.88 -16.33 -11.03
N CYS A 74 5.94 -15.65 -9.90
CA CYS A 74 7.05 -14.75 -9.59
C CYS A 74 8.26 -15.45 -8.98
N LEU A 75 8.05 -16.49 -8.17
CA LEU A 75 9.12 -17.09 -7.37
C LEU A 75 9.47 -18.53 -7.76
N HIS A 76 8.70 -19.17 -8.63
CA HIS A 76 8.93 -20.52 -9.15
C HIS A 76 9.21 -21.58 -8.08
N LEU A 77 8.47 -21.53 -6.96
CA LEU A 77 8.69 -22.38 -5.80
C LEU A 77 8.18 -23.81 -6.02
N GLU A 78 8.82 -24.78 -5.37
CA GLU A 78 8.31 -26.13 -5.25
C GLU A 78 6.99 -26.15 -4.46
N LYS A 79 6.11 -27.12 -4.75
CA LYS A 79 4.75 -27.19 -4.20
C LYS A 79 4.70 -27.00 -2.67
N LYS A 80 5.62 -27.64 -1.91
CA LYS A 80 5.66 -27.56 -0.44
C LYS A 80 6.00 -26.14 0.04
N GLU A 81 6.97 -25.49 -0.60
CA GLU A 81 7.40 -24.13 -0.27
C GLU A 81 6.32 -23.12 -0.67
N LEU A 82 5.70 -23.29 -1.84
CA LEU A 82 4.59 -22.48 -2.30
C LEU A 82 3.42 -22.52 -1.31
N ASP A 83 2.99 -23.71 -0.89
CA ASP A 83 1.88 -23.86 0.06
C ASP A 83 2.20 -23.22 1.41
N LYS A 84 3.45 -23.34 1.86
CA LYS A 84 3.96 -22.67 3.07
C LYS A 84 3.92 -21.16 2.93
N LEU A 85 4.46 -20.62 1.84
CA LEU A 85 4.52 -19.16 1.63
C LEU A 85 3.12 -18.54 1.46
N VAL A 86 2.21 -19.19 0.73
CA VAL A 86 0.82 -18.74 0.65
C VAL A 86 0.18 -18.65 2.03
N LYS A 87 0.41 -19.64 2.91
CA LYS A 87 -0.11 -19.59 4.29
C LYS A 87 0.53 -18.48 5.11
N LEU A 88 1.84 -18.28 5.01
CA LEU A 88 2.55 -17.18 5.68
C LEU A 88 2.06 -15.81 5.21
N ASN A 89 1.82 -15.64 3.91
CA ASN A 89 1.24 -14.41 3.37
C ASN A 89 -0.14 -14.10 3.95
N PHE A 90 -1.01 -15.11 4.09
CA PHE A 90 -2.30 -14.90 4.75
C PHE A 90 -2.16 -14.54 6.23
N GLN A 91 -1.19 -15.13 6.93
CA GLN A 91 -0.87 -14.72 8.30
C GLN A 91 -0.37 -13.28 8.35
N ALA A 92 0.47 -12.86 7.39
CA ALA A 92 0.91 -11.47 7.26
C ALA A 92 -0.28 -10.52 7.00
N VAL A 93 -1.22 -10.87 6.11
CA VAL A 93 -2.46 -10.11 5.91
C VAL A 93 -3.27 -10.01 7.21
N GLY A 94 -3.38 -11.10 7.97
CA GLY A 94 -4.06 -11.08 9.26
C GLY A 94 -3.35 -10.17 10.28
N ARG A 95 -2.00 -10.18 10.35
CA ARG A 95 -1.24 -9.23 11.17
C ARG A 95 -1.45 -7.79 10.71
N GLY A 96 -1.46 -7.56 9.39
CA GLY A 96 -1.68 -6.25 8.78
C GLY A 96 -3.00 -5.58 9.21
N ILE A 97 -4.05 -6.35 9.52
CA ILE A 97 -5.32 -5.82 10.06
C ILE A 97 -5.08 -5.15 11.43
N PHE A 98 -4.29 -5.76 12.30
CA PHE A 98 -3.99 -5.19 13.61
C PHE A 98 -2.92 -4.09 13.54
N GLU A 99 -1.98 -4.19 12.61
CA GLU A 99 -1.01 -3.15 12.31
C GLU A 99 -1.68 -1.90 11.75
N MET A 100 -2.69 -2.05 10.89
CA MET A 100 -3.57 -0.97 10.46
C MET A 100 -4.27 -0.31 11.65
N ALA A 101 -4.79 -1.09 12.59
CA ALA A 101 -5.43 -0.54 13.79
C ALA A 101 -4.44 0.23 14.69
N ILE A 102 -3.18 -0.24 14.79
CA ILE A 102 -2.10 0.50 15.46
C ILE A 102 -1.80 1.81 14.73
N ALA A 103 -1.74 1.79 13.40
CA ALA A 103 -1.51 2.99 12.60
C ALA A 103 -2.62 4.04 12.80
N TRP A 104 -3.88 3.60 12.83
CA TRP A 104 -5.03 4.50 12.91
C TRP A 104 -5.29 5.04 14.31
N TRP A 105 -5.09 4.21 15.35
CA TRP A 105 -5.52 4.56 16.72
C TRP A 105 -4.42 4.41 17.78
N GLY A 106 -3.28 3.84 17.41
CA GLY A 106 -2.16 3.72 18.33
C GLY A 106 -1.61 5.10 18.74
N SER A 107 -1.33 5.27 20.02
CA SER A 107 -0.63 6.48 20.50
C SER A 107 0.79 6.55 19.92
N ASP A 108 1.33 7.76 19.78
CA ASP A 108 2.73 7.95 19.35
C ASP A 108 3.71 7.16 20.23
N LYS A 109 3.44 7.08 21.54
CA LYS A 109 4.23 6.28 22.47
C LYS A 109 4.23 4.79 22.11
N LYS A 110 3.10 4.24 21.62
CA LYS A 110 3.00 2.84 21.18
C LYS A 110 3.75 2.62 19.88
N VAL A 111 3.62 3.54 18.93
CA VAL A 111 4.29 3.43 17.62
C VAL A 111 5.80 3.60 17.77
N LYS A 112 6.27 4.54 18.59
CA LYS A 112 7.69 4.76 18.89
C LYS A 112 8.39 3.60 19.60
N LYS A 113 7.64 2.64 20.17
CA LYS A 113 8.21 1.40 20.75
C LYS A 113 8.52 0.34 19.70
N LEU A 114 8.02 0.49 18.47
CA LEU A 114 8.39 -0.41 17.39
C LEU A 114 9.84 -0.16 17.00
N LYS A 115 10.58 -1.24 16.85
CA LYS A 115 11.99 -1.14 16.44
C LYS A 115 12.05 -0.81 14.97
N ILE A 116 12.75 0.28 14.63
CA ILE A 116 12.92 0.77 13.26
C ILE A 116 14.41 0.89 12.99
N GLN A 117 14.83 0.41 11.83
CA GLN A 117 16.18 0.58 11.29
C GLN A 117 16.06 1.21 9.91
N PHE A 118 16.91 2.20 9.62
CA PHE A 118 16.97 2.83 8.30
C PHE A 118 18.23 2.45 7.55
N ILE A 119 18.05 2.23 6.25
CA ILE A 119 19.12 2.20 5.26
C ILE A 119 18.90 3.40 4.34
N ASN A 120 19.94 4.21 4.14
CA ASN A 120 19.93 5.42 3.30
C ASN A 120 18.91 6.49 3.70
N LYS A 121 18.64 6.67 4.98
CA LYS A 121 17.69 7.67 5.51
C LYS A 121 17.90 9.08 4.95
N HIS A 122 19.16 9.46 4.68
CA HIS A 122 19.56 10.76 4.15
C HIS A 122 18.86 11.15 2.84
N LEU A 123 18.38 10.18 2.07
CA LEU A 123 17.69 10.43 0.79
C LEU A 123 16.40 11.25 0.92
N LEU A 124 15.77 11.23 2.11
CA LEU A 124 14.56 11.99 2.41
C LEU A 124 14.79 13.08 3.46
N GLU A 125 16.01 13.24 3.99
CA GLU A 125 16.32 14.28 4.96
C GLU A 125 16.57 15.62 4.27
N ASN A 126 15.85 16.66 4.70
CA ASN A 126 15.98 18.03 4.21
C ASN A 126 16.02 18.17 2.68
N PRO A 127 15.06 17.62 1.94
CA PRO A 127 15.07 17.69 0.50
C PRO A 127 14.99 19.16 0.04
N THR A 128 15.82 19.54 -0.91
CA THR A 128 15.83 20.90 -1.51
C THR A 128 14.70 21.08 -2.52
N THR A 129 14.20 19.97 -3.07
CA THR A 129 13.09 19.89 -4.02
C THR A 129 12.07 18.90 -3.53
N GLY A 130 10.89 18.84 -4.17
CA GLY A 130 9.92 17.80 -3.87
C GLY A 130 10.41 16.42 -4.27
N VAL A 131 9.96 15.41 -3.55
CA VAL A 131 10.36 14.01 -3.77
C VAL A 131 9.11 13.14 -3.97
N LEU A 132 9.11 12.35 -5.04
CA LEU A 132 8.16 11.24 -5.18
C LEU A 132 8.73 10.01 -4.48
N VAL A 133 8.03 9.52 -3.47
CA VAL A 133 8.40 8.26 -2.79
C VAL A 133 7.48 7.16 -3.28
N LEU A 134 8.07 6.17 -3.94
CA LEU A 134 7.37 4.99 -4.44
C LEU A 134 7.45 3.87 -3.40
N ILE A 135 6.30 3.26 -3.12
CA ILE A 135 6.21 2.11 -2.20
C ILE A 135 5.47 0.95 -2.87
N LYS A 136 5.78 -0.27 -2.45
CA LYS A 136 4.99 -1.46 -2.81
C LYS A 136 3.77 -1.58 -1.89
N HIS A 137 2.72 -2.28 -2.35
CA HIS A 137 1.61 -2.66 -1.47
C HIS A 137 2.05 -3.81 -0.55
N SER A 138 2.51 -3.47 0.64
CA SER A 138 2.75 -4.43 1.70
C SER A 138 1.45 -4.86 2.38
N THR A 139 1.46 -5.96 3.12
CA THR A 139 0.33 -6.39 3.95
C THR A 139 0.08 -5.44 5.13
N HIS A 140 1.05 -4.60 5.49
CA HIS A 140 1.02 -3.64 6.61
C HIS A 140 1.14 -2.17 6.16
N LEU A 141 0.76 -1.86 4.91
CA LEU A 141 0.90 -0.54 4.26
C LEU A 141 0.45 0.66 5.13
N GLU A 142 -0.63 0.54 5.90
CA GLU A 142 -1.09 1.61 6.79
C GLU A 142 -0.08 1.91 7.91
N LEU A 143 0.57 0.86 8.43
CA LEU A 143 1.63 1.03 9.42
C LEU A 143 2.89 1.61 8.78
N ASP A 144 3.23 1.22 7.56
CA ASP A 144 4.38 1.77 6.83
C ASP A 144 4.29 3.28 6.70
N LEU A 145 3.11 3.76 6.28
CA LEU A 145 2.82 5.18 6.19
C LEU A 145 2.98 5.88 7.57
N ARG A 146 2.52 5.24 8.64
CA ARG A 146 2.62 5.76 10.00
C ARG A 146 4.05 5.75 10.52
N LEU A 147 4.87 4.74 10.17
CA LEU A 147 6.28 4.65 10.55
C LEU A 147 7.09 5.75 9.86
N LEU A 148 6.95 5.89 8.54
CA LEU A 148 7.62 6.94 7.78
C LEU A 148 7.25 8.34 8.29
N SER A 149 5.98 8.56 8.64
CA SER A 149 5.48 9.86 9.12
C SER A 149 6.07 10.31 10.46
N GLN A 150 6.72 9.41 11.21
CA GLN A 150 7.43 9.79 12.44
C GLN A 150 8.73 10.56 12.15
N PHE A 151 9.27 10.42 10.95
CA PHE A 151 10.56 10.97 10.55
C PHE A 151 10.46 12.03 9.46
N PHE A 152 9.40 11.98 8.64
CA PHE A 152 9.24 12.83 7.48
C PHE A 152 7.84 13.42 7.39
N ASP A 153 7.75 14.67 6.95
CA ASP A 153 6.48 15.34 6.64
C ASP A 153 5.93 14.81 5.31
N LEU A 154 5.03 13.84 5.35
CA LEU A 154 4.55 13.12 4.19
C LEU A 154 3.18 13.59 3.69
N SER A 155 3.00 13.58 2.40
CA SER A 155 1.70 13.63 1.70
C SER A 155 1.55 12.35 0.87
N GLY A 156 0.35 12.03 0.42
CA GLY A 156 0.19 10.82 -0.38
C GLY A 156 -1.12 10.73 -1.15
N MET A 157 -1.20 9.73 -2.02
CA MET A 157 -2.38 9.44 -2.82
C MET A 157 -3.07 8.17 -2.33
N TYR A 158 -4.40 8.14 -2.42
CA TYR A 158 -5.17 6.96 -2.09
C TYR A 158 -6.35 6.78 -3.06
N LYS A 159 -6.80 5.54 -3.18
CA LYS A 159 -8.05 5.21 -3.86
C LYS A 159 -9.19 5.19 -2.85
N LEU A 160 -10.33 5.80 -3.21
CA LEU A 160 -11.53 5.77 -2.38
C LEU A 160 -11.97 4.32 -2.11
N GLN A 161 -12.21 4.01 -0.84
CA GLN A 161 -12.71 2.71 -0.44
C GLN A 161 -14.20 2.58 -0.79
N THR A 162 -14.61 1.37 -1.19
CA THR A 162 -16.04 1.10 -1.48
C THR A 162 -16.93 1.15 -0.24
N ASN A 163 -16.36 0.87 0.93
CA ASN A 163 -17.06 1.01 2.21
C ASN A 163 -16.82 2.44 2.74
N GLU A 164 -17.88 3.22 2.85
CA GLU A 164 -17.80 4.62 3.25
C GLU A 164 -17.33 4.83 4.69
N VAL A 165 -17.67 3.91 5.59
CA VAL A 165 -17.20 3.95 6.99
C VAL A 165 -15.70 3.73 7.05
N ILE A 166 -15.18 2.73 6.33
CA ILE A 166 -13.72 2.50 6.24
C ILE A 166 -13.04 3.72 5.65
N ASN A 167 -13.59 4.27 4.57
CA ASN A 167 -13.04 5.46 3.93
C ASN A 167 -13.01 6.66 4.89
N TYR A 168 -14.11 6.90 5.62
CA TYR A 168 -14.23 7.95 6.62
C TYR A 168 -13.17 7.81 7.71
N VAL A 169 -13.07 6.63 8.32
CA VAL A 169 -12.13 6.37 9.43
C VAL A 169 -10.68 6.43 8.96
N MET A 170 -10.35 5.86 7.80
CA MET A 170 -9.01 5.92 7.20
C MET A 170 -8.54 7.36 6.99
N ILE A 171 -9.36 8.19 6.35
CA ILE A 171 -8.98 9.60 6.09
C ILE A 171 -8.81 10.34 7.41
N LYS A 172 -9.77 10.18 8.36
CA LYS A 172 -9.67 10.82 9.66
C LYS A 172 -8.43 10.40 10.45
N ALA A 173 -8.05 9.13 10.39
CA ALA A 173 -6.86 8.62 11.04
C ALA A 173 -5.58 9.17 10.39
N ARG A 174 -5.46 9.09 9.06
CA ARG A 174 -4.31 9.58 8.32
C ARG A 174 -4.06 11.09 8.52
N ASN A 175 -5.13 11.89 8.62
CA ASN A 175 -5.02 13.34 8.89
C ASN A 175 -4.31 13.68 10.21
N ASN A 176 -4.14 12.71 11.12
CA ASN A 176 -3.42 12.93 12.37
C ASN A 176 -1.89 12.80 12.22
N TYR A 177 -1.40 12.17 11.13
CA TYR A 177 0.02 11.87 11.01
C TYR A 177 0.62 12.13 9.63
N ILE A 178 -0.19 12.44 8.60
CA ILE A 178 0.33 12.91 7.31
C ILE A 178 -0.17 14.32 7.01
N LYS A 179 0.63 15.06 6.26
CA LYS A 179 0.39 16.47 5.92
C LYS A 179 -0.83 16.66 5.02
N GLY A 180 -1.03 15.71 4.08
CA GLY A 180 -2.13 15.78 3.14
C GLY A 180 -2.38 14.49 2.38
N SER A 181 -3.64 14.28 1.99
CA SER A 181 -4.06 13.13 1.20
C SER A 181 -4.84 13.57 -0.02
N LEU A 182 -4.49 13.02 -1.19
CA LEU A 182 -5.21 13.22 -2.44
C LEU A 182 -5.83 11.90 -2.90
N THR A 183 -6.96 12.00 -3.58
CA THR A 183 -7.53 10.85 -4.29
C THR A 183 -6.78 10.61 -5.60
N ASN A 184 -6.85 9.40 -6.13
CA ASN A 184 -6.28 9.05 -7.43
C ASN A 184 -6.77 9.91 -8.61
N LYS A 185 -7.89 10.63 -8.45
CA LYS A 185 -8.42 11.60 -9.44
C LYS A 185 -7.74 12.97 -9.42
N GLU A 186 -6.88 13.22 -8.44
CA GLU A 186 -6.25 14.53 -8.22
C GLU A 186 -4.76 14.55 -8.61
N ALA A 187 -4.38 13.82 -9.66
CA ALA A 187 -2.99 13.68 -10.10
C ALA A 187 -2.32 15.04 -10.40
N ILE A 188 -3.03 15.98 -11.02
CA ILE A 188 -2.50 17.35 -11.30
C ILE A 188 -2.16 18.07 -9.99
N LYS A 189 -2.98 17.90 -8.96
CA LYS A 189 -2.73 18.48 -7.65
C LYS A 189 -1.53 17.83 -6.97
N ALA A 190 -1.37 16.51 -7.11
CA ALA A 190 -0.18 15.80 -6.63
C ALA A 190 1.10 16.35 -7.25
N ILE A 191 1.12 16.57 -8.56
CA ILE A 191 2.26 17.18 -9.27
C ILE A 191 2.58 18.58 -8.70
N ARG A 192 1.56 19.40 -8.43
CA ARG A 192 1.77 20.73 -7.84
C ARG A 192 2.35 20.65 -6.42
N TRP A 193 1.88 19.71 -5.61
CA TRP A 193 2.41 19.49 -4.26
C TRP A 193 3.87 19.05 -4.29
N ILE A 194 4.21 18.09 -5.14
CA ILE A 194 5.60 17.66 -5.30
C ILE A 194 6.46 18.84 -5.75
N LYS A 195 6.04 19.60 -6.78
CA LYS A 195 6.78 20.77 -7.25
C LYS A 195 6.93 21.89 -6.21
N SER A 196 6.04 21.94 -5.20
CA SER A 196 6.17 22.88 -4.07
C SER A 196 7.09 22.39 -2.95
N GLY A 197 7.79 21.27 -3.13
CA GLY A 197 8.76 20.76 -2.18
C GLY A 197 8.23 19.68 -1.23
N GLU A 198 7.06 19.08 -1.51
CA GLU A 198 6.50 18.04 -0.66
C GLU A 198 7.11 16.67 -0.92
N ILE A 199 7.22 15.85 0.13
CA ILE A 199 7.51 14.41 0.02
C ILE A 199 6.16 13.71 -0.19
N PHE A 200 5.99 13.09 -1.36
CA PHE A 200 4.71 12.55 -1.79
C PHE A 200 4.78 11.03 -2.00
N LEU A 201 4.02 10.28 -1.22
CA LEU A 201 3.94 8.81 -1.32
C LEU A 201 2.97 8.38 -2.40
N TYR A 202 3.41 7.39 -3.19
CA TYR A 202 2.62 6.76 -4.24
C TYR A 202 2.93 5.26 -4.35
N ALA A 203 1.91 4.41 -4.29
CA ALA A 203 2.08 2.97 -4.49
C ALA A 203 1.81 2.62 -5.96
N ALA A 204 2.85 2.15 -6.68
CA ALA A 204 2.85 2.03 -8.14
C ALA A 204 2.80 0.59 -8.66
N ASP A 205 2.68 -0.42 -7.80
CA ASP A 205 2.88 -1.83 -8.10
C ASP A 205 1.60 -2.63 -8.44
N GLN A 206 0.45 -1.96 -8.55
CA GLN A 206 -0.82 -2.62 -8.92
C GLN A 206 -1.20 -2.40 -10.39
N ASP A 207 -1.99 -3.33 -10.92
CA ASP A 207 -2.54 -3.25 -12.26
C ASP A 207 -3.79 -2.35 -12.29
N TYR A 208 -3.64 -1.14 -12.83
CA TYR A 208 -4.71 -0.15 -13.01
C TYR A 208 -5.29 -0.13 -14.44
N GLY A 209 -4.92 -1.12 -15.26
CA GLY A 209 -5.38 -1.24 -16.64
C GLY A 209 -4.50 -0.49 -17.64
N SER A 210 -4.70 -0.79 -18.94
CA SER A 210 -3.85 -0.30 -20.03
C SER A 210 -3.91 1.21 -20.30
N LYS A 211 -4.99 1.88 -19.87
CA LYS A 211 -5.17 3.32 -20.13
C LYS A 211 -4.13 4.24 -19.47
N VAL A 212 -3.57 3.81 -18.34
CA VAL A 212 -2.62 4.59 -17.52
C VAL A 212 -1.32 3.84 -17.28
N SER A 213 -1.08 2.75 -18.01
CA SER A 213 0.05 1.85 -17.80
C SER A 213 0.67 1.42 -19.12
N LYS A 214 1.97 1.08 -19.06
CA LYS A 214 2.69 0.32 -20.09
C LYS A 214 2.89 -1.12 -19.63
N MET A 215 3.05 -2.04 -20.59
CA MET A 215 3.44 -3.43 -20.32
C MET A 215 4.94 -3.47 -20.10
N ILE A 216 5.34 -3.66 -18.85
CA ILE A 216 6.74 -3.70 -18.40
C ILE A 216 6.95 -5.03 -17.68
N PRO A 217 8.06 -5.73 -17.88
CA PRO A 217 8.37 -6.95 -17.16
C PRO A 217 8.32 -6.75 -15.65
N PHE A 218 7.69 -7.71 -14.96
CA PHE A 218 7.68 -7.85 -13.51
C PHE A 218 7.82 -9.34 -13.20
N PHE A 219 8.93 -9.74 -12.57
CA PHE A 219 9.35 -11.14 -12.47
C PHE A 219 9.36 -11.86 -13.82
N ASN A 220 9.92 -11.22 -14.85
CA ASN A 220 9.97 -11.69 -16.22
C ASN A 220 8.60 -11.96 -16.89
N HIS A 221 7.54 -11.32 -16.41
CA HIS A 221 6.19 -11.42 -16.98
C HIS A 221 5.63 -10.04 -17.27
N ASP A 222 4.96 -9.89 -18.41
CA ASP A 222 4.30 -8.64 -18.78
C ASP A 222 3.26 -8.23 -17.75
N ALA A 223 3.44 -7.06 -17.16
CA ALA A 223 2.56 -6.52 -16.17
C ALA A 223 2.27 -5.04 -16.43
N ALA A 224 1.00 -4.66 -16.38
CA ALA A 224 0.61 -3.27 -16.51
C ALA A 224 1.24 -2.43 -15.38
N THR A 225 2.18 -1.56 -15.73
CA THR A 225 2.93 -0.71 -14.82
C THR A 225 2.60 0.75 -15.10
N VAL A 226 2.13 1.47 -14.08
CA VAL A 226 1.65 2.85 -14.20
C VAL A 226 2.77 3.80 -14.64
N THR A 227 2.47 4.71 -15.57
CA THR A 227 3.45 5.62 -16.16
C THR A 227 3.67 6.91 -15.38
N PHE A 228 2.85 7.18 -14.38
CA PHE A 228 2.94 8.41 -13.57
C PHE A 228 4.33 8.66 -12.94
N PRO A 229 5.03 7.64 -12.38
CA PRO A 229 6.39 7.85 -11.86
C PRO A 229 7.40 8.27 -12.95
N ALA A 230 7.38 7.62 -14.10
CA ALA A 230 8.28 7.94 -15.21
C ALA A 230 7.99 9.35 -15.77
N PHE A 231 6.72 9.73 -15.89
CA PHE A 231 6.35 11.10 -16.27
C PHE A 231 6.94 12.16 -15.32
N LEU A 232 6.99 11.89 -14.02
CA LEU A 232 7.56 12.80 -13.03
C LEU A 232 9.10 12.82 -13.09
N SER A 233 9.73 11.67 -13.26
CA SER A 233 11.18 11.54 -13.48
C SER A 233 11.63 12.40 -14.67
N GLY A 234 10.94 12.30 -15.81
CA GLY A 234 11.21 13.13 -17.00
C GLY A 234 11.01 14.66 -16.77
N LYS A 235 10.52 15.08 -15.60
CA LYS A 235 10.42 16.50 -15.19
C LYS A 235 11.41 16.89 -14.10
N ASN A 236 12.50 16.14 -13.97
CA ASN A 236 13.57 16.34 -12.99
C ASN A 236 13.06 16.32 -11.52
N ILE A 237 12.02 15.54 -11.25
CA ILE A 237 11.55 15.29 -9.88
C ILE A 237 12.34 14.10 -9.34
N LYS A 238 12.96 14.27 -8.18
CA LYS A 238 13.65 13.18 -7.48
C LYS A 238 12.66 12.08 -7.16
N VAL A 239 13.01 10.83 -7.51
CA VAL A 239 12.21 9.64 -7.22
C VAL A 239 13.01 8.74 -6.29
N VAL A 240 12.40 8.34 -5.19
CA VAL A 240 12.97 7.40 -4.22
C VAL A 240 12.03 6.21 -4.08
N VAL A 241 12.53 5.01 -4.20
CA VAL A 241 11.77 3.79 -3.87
C VAL A 241 12.03 3.45 -2.41
N ALA A 242 10.97 3.27 -1.65
CA ALA A 242 11.04 2.91 -0.25
C ALA A 242 10.50 1.49 -0.03
N ASP A 243 11.30 0.64 0.58
CA ASP A 243 10.88 -0.62 1.14
C ASP A 243 10.71 -0.52 2.65
N ILE A 244 9.64 -1.09 3.15
CA ILE A 244 9.47 -1.32 4.58
C ILE A 244 9.23 -2.82 4.75
N SER A 245 10.25 -3.52 5.18
CA SER A 245 10.21 -4.96 5.43
C SER A 245 10.23 -5.23 6.92
N LYS A 246 9.48 -6.23 7.35
CA LYS A 246 9.44 -6.67 8.74
C LYS A 246 10.28 -7.92 8.92
N ILE A 247 11.54 -7.72 9.24
CA ILE A 247 12.49 -8.81 9.48
C ILE A 247 12.52 -9.10 10.99
N GLU A 248 12.11 -10.31 11.38
CA GLU A 248 11.92 -10.70 12.78
C GLU A 248 10.96 -9.76 13.53
N ASN A 249 11.48 -8.84 14.35
CA ASN A 249 10.73 -7.85 15.12
C ASN A 249 11.20 -6.41 14.85
N VAL A 250 11.91 -6.21 13.74
CA VAL A 250 12.43 -4.90 13.31
C VAL A 250 11.76 -4.51 12.01
N TYR A 251 11.27 -3.28 11.91
CA TYR A 251 10.87 -2.67 10.65
C TYR A 251 12.11 -2.03 10.03
N GLU A 252 12.63 -2.67 8.99
CA GLU A 252 13.71 -2.12 8.21
C GLU A 252 13.13 -1.25 7.10
N ILE A 253 13.53 0.00 7.08
CA ILE A 253 13.12 0.98 6.07
C ILE A 253 14.33 1.26 5.19
N GLU A 254 14.29 0.73 3.99
CA GLU A 254 15.33 0.91 2.99
C GLU A 254 14.87 1.91 1.94
N LEU A 255 15.70 2.92 1.67
CA LEU A 255 15.46 3.94 0.66
C LEU A 255 16.49 3.82 -0.45
N GLN A 256 16.04 3.75 -1.70
CA GLN A 256 16.90 3.73 -2.87
C GLN A 256 16.46 4.81 -3.86
N GLU A 257 17.41 5.64 -4.30
CA GLU A 257 17.12 6.63 -5.33
C GLU A 257 17.03 5.94 -6.68
N LEU A 258 15.96 6.24 -7.41
CA LEU A 258 15.79 5.81 -8.78
C LEU A 258 16.22 6.94 -9.69
N GLU A 259 17.33 6.71 -10.41
CA GLU A 259 17.89 7.72 -11.31
C GLU A 259 16.88 8.17 -12.36
N ASN A 260 16.84 9.48 -12.59
CA ASN A 260 16.03 10.05 -13.65
C ASN A 260 16.53 9.55 -15.00
N GLN A 261 15.60 9.11 -15.84
CA GLN A 261 15.91 8.61 -17.18
C GLN A 261 14.97 9.23 -18.20
N GLU A 262 15.49 9.53 -19.38
CA GLU A 262 14.68 10.00 -20.50
C GLU A 262 13.83 8.86 -21.08
N ASP A 263 14.37 7.63 -21.07
CA ASP A 263 13.67 6.43 -21.49
C ASP A 263 12.67 5.97 -20.40
N GLU A 264 11.40 6.17 -20.70
CA GLU A 264 10.29 5.81 -19.80
C GLU A 264 10.24 4.30 -19.50
N GLU A 265 10.50 3.44 -20.50
CA GLU A 265 10.41 1.98 -20.30
C GLU A 265 11.57 1.48 -19.46
N ARG A 266 12.74 2.02 -19.66
CA ARG A 266 13.92 1.71 -18.82
C ARG A 266 13.71 2.16 -17.38
N PHE A 267 13.14 3.36 -17.18
CA PHE A 267 12.81 3.84 -15.84
C PHE A 267 11.82 2.90 -15.12
N LEU A 268 10.74 2.53 -15.80
CA LEU A 268 9.72 1.64 -15.24
C LEU A 268 10.26 0.22 -15.00
N SER A 269 11.16 -0.26 -15.85
CA SER A 269 11.84 -1.55 -15.65
C SER A 269 12.72 -1.52 -14.41
N ASN A 270 13.52 -0.47 -14.22
CA ASN A 270 14.34 -0.31 -13.02
C ASN A 270 13.48 -0.21 -11.75
N MET A 271 12.35 0.50 -11.80
CA MET A 271 11.39 0.54 -10.70
C MET A 271 10.85 -0.85 -10.36
N ASN A 272 10.44 -1.64 -11.36
CA ASN A 272 9.96 -2.99 -11.14
C ASN A 272 11.05 -3.90 -10.56
N ASN A 273 12.29 -3.80 -11.06
CA ASN A 273 13.43 -4.58 -10.54
C ASN A 273 13.65 -4.32 -9.04
N LEU A 274 13.61 -3.06 -8.60
CA LEU A 274 13.71 -2.73 -7.17
C LEU A 274 12.55 -3.33 -6.36
N TYR A 275 11.32 -3.28 -6.88
CA TYR A 275 10.20 -3.94 -6.21
C TYR A 275 10.39 -5.45 -6.13
N GLU A 276 10.94 -6.10 -7.17
CA GLU A 276 11.24 -7.53 -7.15
C GLU A 276 12.27 -7.90 -6.08
N GLU A 277 13.35 -7.10 -5.95
CA GLU A 277 14.38 -7.28 -4.92
C GLU A 277 13.75 -7.19 -3.52
N PHE A 278 12.98 -6.15 -3.26
CA PHE A 278 12.30 -5.96 -1.98
C PHE A 278 11.26 -7.04 -1.67
N ILE A 279 10.53 -7.51 -2.69
CA ILE A 279 9.58 -8.62 -2.52
C ILE A 279 10.31 -9.93 -2.20
N ARG A 280 11.49 -10.19 -2.78
CA ARG A 280 12.28 -11.38 -2.48
C ARG A 280 12.84 -11.36 -1.05
N LYS A 281 13.09 -10.17 -0.49
CA LYS A 281 13.59 -9.99 0.89
C LYS A 281 12.55 -10.38 1.95
N GLU A 282 11.27 -10.03 1.74
CA GLU A 282 10.13 -10.40 2.61
C GLU A 282 8.93 -10.83 1.74
N PRO A 283 8.96 -12.03 1.14
CA PRO A 283 7.94 -12.42 0.17
C PRO A 283 6.54 -12.60 0.80
N GLU A 284 6.42 -12.96 2.07
CA GLU A 284 5.13 -13.03 2.76
C GLU A 284 4.51 -11.66 3.03
N GLY A 285 5.30 -10.60 3.07
CA GLY A 285 4.85 -9.23 3.33
C GLY A 285 4.20 -8.53 2.13
N TYR A 286 4.31 -9.08 0.92
CA TYR A 286 3.72 -8.47 -0.26
C TYR A 286 2.23 -8.81 -0.43
N LEU A 287 1.43 -7.88 -1.00
CA LEU A 287 -0.01 -8.06 -1.20
C LEU A 287 -0.32 -8.93 -2.43
N TRP A 288 -0.01 -10.22 -2.37
CA TRP A 288 -0.21 -11.18 -3.47
C TRP A 288 -1.67 -11.39 -3.88
N MET A 289 -2.64 -10.96 -3.09
CA MET A 289 -4.07 -11.12 -3.35
C MET A 289 -4.61 -10.21 -4.48
N HIS A 290 -3.79 -9.32 -5.03
CA HIS A 290 -4.13 -8.48 -6.19
C HIS A 290 -3.88 -9.26 -7.50
N ARG A 291 -4.73 -9.06 -8.50
CA ARG A 291 -4.56 -9.66 -9.85
C ARG A 291 -3.52 -8.87 -10.65
N ARG A 292 -2.24 -9.00 -10.32
CA ARG A 292 -1.14 -8.19 -10.84
C ARG A 292 -0.96 -8.29 -12.36
N PHE A 293 -1.29 -9.45 -12.95
CA PHE A 293 -1.03 -9.73 -14.35
C PHE A 293 -2.30 -9.76 -15.24
N LYS A 294 -3.42 -9.24 -14.75
CA LYS A 294 -4.71 -9.32 -15.44
C LYS A 294 -4.70 -8.62 -16.81
N SER A 295 -4.00 -7.48 -16.93
CA SER A 295 -3.95 -6.71 -18.17
C SER A 295 -2.83 -7.16 -19.12
N GLY A 296 -1.77 -7.80 -18.62
CA GLY A 296 -0.67 -8.33 -19.42
C GLY A 296 -0.98 -9.72 -19.98
N ILE A 297 -1.22 -10.68 -19.10
CA ILE A 297 -1.43 -12.09 -19.46
C ILE A 297 -2.92 -12.39 -19.71
N GLY A 298 -3.79 -11.63 -19.09
CA GLY A 298 -5.24 -11.73 -19.23
C GLY A 298 -5.98 -12.23 -18.01
N GLU A 299 -7.27 -11.91 -17.95
CA GLU A 299 -8.19 -12.30 -16.87
C GLU A 299 -8.34 -13.83 -16.73
N SER A 300 -8.11 -14.60 -17.81
CA SER A 300 -8.18 -16.07 -17.81
C SER A 300 -7.16 -16.75 -16.92
N LEU A 301 -6.07 -16.05 -16.58
CA LEU A 301 -5.06 -16.53 -15.63
C LEU A 301 -5.65 -16.79 -14.25
N TYR A 302 -6.65 -16.01 -13.87
CA TYR A 302 -7.21 -16.01 -12.52
C TYR A 302 -8.57 -16.72 -12.45
N PRO A 303 -8.95 -17.24 -11.28
CA PRO A 303 -10.29 -17.79 -11.10
C PRO A 303 -11.35 -16.74 -11.43
N LYS A 304 -12.45 -17.17 -12.08
CA LYS A 304 -13.55 -16.25 -12.44
C LYS A 304 -14.07 -15.53 -11.19
N TRP A 305 -14.38 -14.24 -11.34
CA TRP A 305 -15.03 -13.48 -10.27
C TRP A 305 -16.32 -14.13 -9.82
N SER A 306 -16.52 -14.27 -8.51
CA SER A 306 -17.83 -14.60 -7.96
C SER A 306 -18.83 -13.47 -8.25
N SER A 307 -20.11 -13.75 -8.25
CA SER A 307 -21.16 -12.73 -8.44
C SER A 307 -21.04 -11.57 -7.46
N ARG A 308 -20.59 -11.84 -6.21
CA ARG A 308 -20.36 -10.82 -5.18
C ARG A 308 -19.16 -9.93 -5.52
N GLU A 309 -18.10 -10.51 -6.03
CA GLU A 309 -16.87 -9.77 -6.43
C GLU A 309 -17.12 -8.96 -7.69
N LYS A 310 -17.81 -9.49 -8.69
CA LYS A 310 -18.24 -8.73 -9.88
C LYS A 310 -19.03 -7.47 -9.52
N ARG A 311 -19.98 -7.58 -8.57
CA ARG A 311 -20.75 -6.43 -8.08
C ARG A 311 -19.86 -5.41 -7.36
N ARG A 312 -18.85 -5.85 -6.62
CA ARG A 312 -17.90 -4.96 -5.94
C ARG A 312 -17.00 -4.23 -6.95
N GLU A 313 -16.48 -4.96 -7.95
CA GLU A 313 -15.64 -4.38 -8.97
C GLU A 313 -16.41 -3.35 -9.81
N LYS A 314 -17.61 -3.68 -10.28
CA LYS A 314 -18.48 -2.72 -10.98
C LYS A 314 -18.79 -1.46 -10.15
N ARG A 315 -18.93 -1.59 -8.82
CA ARG A 315 -19.08 -0.43 -7.93
C ARG A 315 -17.79 0.41 -7.81
N ARG A 316 -16.63 -0.20 -7.96
CA ARG A 316 -15.34 0.50 -7.97
C ARG A 316 -15.16 1.26 -9.28
N GLU A 317 -15.40 0.62 -10.42
CA GLU A 317 -15.34 1.23 -11.74
C GLU A 317 -16.25 2.45 -11.87
N ASN A 318 -17.46 2.38 -11.34
CA ASN A 318 -18.41 3.50 -11.33
C ASN A 318 -18.02 4.66 -10.39
N ARG A 319 -17.02 4.47 -9.51
CA ARG A 319 -16.49 5.52 -8.61
C ARG A 319 -15.18 6.13 -9.13
N ASP A 320 -14.49 5.45 -10.02
CA ASP A 320 -13.31 5.93 -10.74
C ASP A 320 -13.69 6.79 -11.92
#